data_3df1cb5512d10832396c0817409515ad
#
_entry.id   3df1cb5512d10832396c0817409515ad
#
_cell.length_a   1.000
_cell.length_b   1.000
_cell.length_c   1.000
_cell.angle_alpha   90.00
_cell.angle_beta   90.00
_cell.angle_gamma   90.00
#
_symmetry.space_group_name_H-M   'P 1'
#
loop_
_entity.id
_entity.type
_entity.pdbx_description
1 polymer ?
#
loop_
_entity_poly.entity_id
_entity_poly.type
_entity_poly.pdbx_seq_one_letter_code
_entity_poly.pdbx_strand_id
1 'polypeptide(L)'
;KGLESLQNIEGDAYFSSLTSAEGLTSLQQIAGDANFDEITYAKGLESLQNVGGKAYFDRLTSAEGLTSLQKIGGDANFDKITYAKGLESLQNIGGNAYFYSLISAEGLDSLQHIGKNAYFPNLLNAIGLDSLQIIDGAATFFSLKSSLGLSKLQKIGETVLFDNLTDASELKSLQSVGNTTNQYVQKVIEKNNQTNIKHHH
;
A
#
# COMPACT_ATOMS: atom_id res chain seq x y z
N LYS A 1 -6.70 25.59 14.06
CA LYS A 1 -7.87 26.39 14.51
C LYS A 1 -8.46 27.13 13.32
N GLY A 2 -9.77 27.06 13.12
CA GLY A 2 -10.41 27.69 11.98
C GLY A 2 -10.52 26.81 10.74
N LEU A 3 -10.00 25.56 10.78
CA LEU A 3 -10.07 24.61 9.64
C LEU A 3 -11.02 23.44 9.93
N GLU A 4 -11.73 23.46 11.05
CA GLU A 4 -12.58 22.35 11.49
C GLU A 4 -13.77 22.09 10.56
N SER A 5 -14.21 23.09 9.78
CA SER A 5 -15.31 22.94 8.82
C SER A 5 -14.85 22.71 7.38
N LEU A 6 -13.53 22.75 7.13
CA LEU A 6 -12.99 22.52 5.79
C LEU A 6 -13.22 21.06 5.39
N GLN A 7 -13.95 20.84 4.28
CA GLN A 7 -14.30 19.50 3.79
C GLN A 7 -13.55 19.13 2.52
N ASN A 8 -13.37 20.05 1.60
CA ASN A 8 -12.82 19.79 0.28
C ASN A 8 -11.75 20.79 -0.10
N ILE A 9 -10.66 20.31 -0.66
CA ILE A 9 -9.61 21.13 -1.29
C ILE A 9 -9.58 20.72 -2.75
N GLU A 10 -9.85 21.66 -3.68
CA GLU A 10 -9.95 21.37 -5.10
C GLU A 10 -8.58 21.35 -5.82
N GLY A 11 -7.55 21.86 -5.19
CA GLY A 11 -6.17 21.81 -5.69
C GLY A 11 -5.27 21.03 -4.77
N ASP A 12 -4.03 21.47 -4.68
CA ASP A 12 -3.05 20.89 -3.78
C ASP A 12 -3.23 21.43 -2.36
N ALA A 13 -2.97 20.58 -1.38
CA ALA A 13 -2.98 20.93 0.03
C ALA A 13 -1.54 20.98 0.55
N TYR A 14 -1.04 22.17 0.81
CA TYR A 14 0.32 22.38 1.32
C TYR A 14 0.26 22.63 2.81
N PHE A 15 0.31 21.55 3.59
CA PHE A 15 0.34 21.60 5.04
C PHE A 15 1.73 21.28 5.60
N SER A 16 2.78 21.63 4.85
CA SER A 16 4.17 21.31 5.24
C SER A 16 4.65 22.05 6.48
N SER A 17 3.97 23.13 6.90
CA SER A 17 4.29 23.82 8.15
C SER A 17 3.45 23.35 9.34
N LEU A 18 2.44 22.48 9.12
CA LEU A 18 1.65 21.90 10.19
C LEU A 18 2.42 20.76 10.87
N THR A 19 2.49 20.82 12.18
CA THR A 19 3.05 19.73 12.99
C THR A 19 1.95 18.83 13.56
N SER A 20 0.68 19.22 13.44
CA SER A 20 -0.49 18.46 13.89
C SER A 20 -1.65 18.70 12.93
N ALA A 21 -2.40 17.65 12.61
CA ALA A 21 -3.60 17.70 11.79
C ALA A 21 -4.90 17.80 12.62
N GLU A 22 -4.81 18.02 13.93
CA GLU A 22 -5.99 17.96 14.82
C GLU A 22 -7.09 18.96 14.47
N GLY A 23 -6.79 20.03 13.75
CA GLY A 23 -7.79 21.01 13.30
C GLY A 23 -8.50 20.64 12.00
N LEU A 24 -8.22 19.49 11.38
CA LEU A 24 -8.72 19.12 10.04
C LEU A 24 -9.80 18.05 10.09
N THR A 25 -10.57 17.99 11.16
CA THR A 25 -11.50 16.88 11.45
C THR A 25 -12.60 16.66 10.42
N SER A 26 -12.93 17.66 9.60
CA SER A 26 -13.98 17.56 8.57
C SER A 26 -13.42 17.34 7.15
N LEU A 27 -12.11 17.38 6.98
CA LEU A 27 -11.48 17.28 5.66
C LEU A 27 -11.70 15.88 5.07
N GLN A 28 -12.35 15.81 3.90
CA GLN A 28 -12.74 14.58 3.23
C GLN A 28 -12.00 14.36 1.92
N GLN A 29 -11.78 15.43 1.13
CA GLN A 29 -11.28 15.33 -0.23
C GLN A 29 -10.16 16.33 -0.47
N ILE A 30 -9.07 15.87 -1.05
CA ILE A 30 -8.01 16.70 -1.62
C ILE A 30 -7.86 16.26 -3.07
N ALA A 31 -8.21 17.13 -4.02
CA ALA A 31 -8.20 16.77 -5.44
C ALA A 31 -6.78 16.65 -6.01
N GLY A 32 -5.84 17.45 -5.51
CA GLY A 32 -4.44 17.42 -5.91
C GLY A 32 -3.56 16.66 -4.93
N ASP A 33 -2.33 17.15 -4.77
CA ASP A 33 -1.36 16.56 -3.84
C ASP A 33 -1.66 16.98 -2.40
N ALA A 34 -1.45 16.06 -1.47
CA ALA A 34 -1.57 16.29 -0.03
C ALA A 34 -0.19 16.26 0.61
N ASN A 35 0.32 17.41 1.00
CA ASN A 35 1.62 17.51 1.65
C ASN A 35 1.43 17.64 3.17
N PHE A 36 1.67 16.55 3.89
CA PHE A 36 1.66 16.43 5.34
C PHE A 36 3.01 15.94 5.86
N ASP A 37 4.09 16.38 5.25
CA ASP A 37 5.42 15.81 5.52
C ASP A 37 5.99 16.14 6.90
N GLU A 38 5.39 17.06 7.64
CA GLU A 38 5.85 17.43 8.99
C GLU A 38 5.07 16.75 10.13
N ILE A 39 3.87 16.21 9.86
CA ILE A 39 3.10 15.55 10.93
C ILE A 39 3.69 14.17 11.26
N THR A 40 3.67 13.83 12.56
CA THR A 40 4.14 12.53 13.05
C THR A 40 2.97 11.60 13.40
N TYR A 41 1.78 12.16 13.62
CA TYR A 41 0.54 11.43 13.92
C TYR A 41 -0.57 11.92 13.02
N ALA A 42 -1.48 11.02 12.66
CA ALA A 42 -2.59 11.32 11.74
C ALA A 42 -3.90 11.72 12.44
N LYS A 43 -3.89 11.90 13.77
CA LYS A 43 -5.06 12.35 14.51
C LYS A 43 -5.56 13.67 13.92
N GLY A 44 -6.86 13.74 13.63
CA GLY A 44 -7.49 14.86 12.95
C GLY A 44 -7.83 14.58 11.51
N LEU A 45 -7.30 13.50 10.91
CA LEU A 45 -7.56 13.14 9.51
C LEU A 45 -8.56 11.99 9.37
N GLU A 46 -9.37 11.74 10.40
CA GLU A 46 -10.32 10.61 10.44
C GLU A 46 -11.40 10.69 9.36
N SER A 47 -11.67 11.88 8.83
CA SER A 47 -12.65 12.08 7.75
C SER A 47 -12.05 12.03 6.34
N LEU A 48 -10.72 12.07 6.22
CA LEU A 48 -10.06 12.09 4.91
C LEU A 48 -10.29 10.77 4.17
N GLN A 49 -10.91 10.85 2.99
CA GLN A 49 -11.29 9.70 2.18
C GLN A 49 -10.43 9.55 0.93
N ASN A 50 -10.16 10.65 0.25
CA ASN A 50 -9.48 10.60 -1.04
C ASN A 50 -8.45 11.70 -1.19
N VAL A 51 -7.31 11.31 -1.75
CA VAL A 51 -6.27 12.22 -2.25
C VAL A 51 -6.13 11.92 -3.74
N GLY A 52 -6.40 12.90 -4.60
CA GLY A 52 -6.35 12.71 -6.05
C GLY A 52 -4.94 12.63 -6.61
N GLY A 53 -3.99 13.31 -6.00
CA GLY A 53 -2.58 13.29 -6.36
C GLY A 53 -1.74 12.47 -5.40
N LYS A 54 -0.53 12.95 -5.12
CA LYS A 54 0.43 12.31 -4.21
C LYS A 54 0.08 12.64 -2.76
N ALA A 55 0.30 11.67 -1.88
CA ALA A 55 0.14 11.84 -0.43
C ALA A 55 1.50 11.72 0.25
N TYR A 56 1.98 12.83 0.79
CA TYR A 56 3.27 12.92 1.48
C TYR A 56 3.06 12.86 2.99
N PHE A 57 3.39 11.74 3.58
CA PHE A 57 3.39 11.50 5.02
C PHE A 57 4.78 11.05 5.50
N ASP A 58 5.80 11.81 5.09
CA ASP A 58 7.21 11.40 5.20
C ASP A 58 7.67 11.14 6.63
N ARG A 59 7.13 11.89 7.60
CA ARG A 59 7.51 11.78 9.02
C ARG A 59 6.48 11.04 9.87
N LEU A 60 5.39 10.61 9.25
CA LEU A 60 4.33 9.90 9.98
C LEU A 60 4.88 8.61 10.57
N THR A 61 4.78 8.45 11.89
CA THR A 61 5.22 7.23 12.59
C THR A 61 4.08 6.29 12.88
N SER A 62 2.84 6.79 12.88
CA SER A 62 1.62 6.02 13.07
C SER A 62 0.55 6.51 12.10
N ALA A 63 -0.09 5.59 11.41
CA ALA A 63 -1.21 5.90 10.53
C ALA A 63 -2.57 5.86 11.24
N GLU A 64 -2.59 5.64 12.54
CA GLU A 64 -3.83 5.69 13.33
C GLU A 64 -4.44 7.09 13.17
N GLY A 65 -5.69 7.14 12.76
CA GLY A 65 -6.36 8.38 12.40
C GLY A 65 -6.71 8.47 10.92
N LEU A 66 -6.06 7.69 10.04
CA LEU A 66 -6.39 7.66 8.60
C LEU A 66 -7.48 6.63 8.27
N THR A 67 -8.34 6.35 9.21
CA THR A 67 -9.32 5.25 9.16
C THR A 67 -10.31 5.31 8.00
N SER A 68 -10.53 6.50 7.42
CA SER A 68 -11.47 6.67 6.29
C SER A 68 -10.76 6.75 4.93
N LEU A 69 -9.44 6.80 4.91
CA LEU A 69 -8.68 6.97 3.66
C LEU A 69 -8.85 5.74 2.78
N GLN A 70 -9.42 5.94 1.59
CA GLN A 70 -9.76 4.88 0.64
C GLN A 70 -8.86 4.88 -0.58
N LYS A 71 -8.48 6.05 -1.07
CA LYS A 71 -7.78 6.18 -2.34
C LYS A 71 -6.73 7.28 -2.33
N ILE A 72 -5.57 6.95 -2.87
CA ILE A 72 -4.50 7.89 -3.20
C ILE A 72 -4.25 7.71 -4.70
N GLY A 73 -4.50 8.76 -5.51
CA GLY A 73 -4.38 8.66 -6.96
C GLY A 73 -2.95 8.69 -7.48
N GLY A 74 -2.03 9.28 -6.73
CA GLY A 74 -0.60 9.31 -7.04
C GLY A 74 0.20 8.44 -6.10
N ASP A 75 1.43 8.87 -5.81
CA ASP A 75 2.32 8.15 -4.89
C ASP A 75 1.84 8.28 -3.45
N ALA A 76 2.02 7.22 -2.68
CA ALA A 76 1.76 7.20 -1.25
C ALA A 76 3.08 7.05 -0.50
N ASN A 77 3.52 8.10 0.20
CA ASN A 77 4.75 8.08 0.97
C ASN A 77 4.44 7.86 2.45
N PHE A 78 4.71 6.64 2.92
CA PHE A 78 4.58 6.22 4.30
C PHE A 78 5.90 5.61 4.82
N ASP A 79 7.02 6.25 4.52
CA ASP A 79 8.35 5.68 4.74
C ASP A 79 8.67 5.36 6.21
N LYS A 80 8.06 6.06 7.14
CA LYS A 80 8.41 5.94 8.57
C LYS A 80 7.48 5.03 9.37
N ILE A 81 6.28 4.68 8.86
CA ILE A 81 5.40 3.80 9.61
C ILE A 81 5.98 2.38 9.66
N THR A 82 5.91 1.76 10.84
CA THR A 82 6.36 0.38 11.03
C THR A 82 5.19 -0.62 11.04
N TYR A 83 3.99 -0.13 11.32
CA TYR A 83 2.73 -0.88 11.30
C TYR A 83 1.70 -0.11 10.49
N ALA A 84 0.77 -0.81 9.87
CA ALA A 84 -0.21 -0.20 8.97
C ALA A 84 -1.57 0.06 9.62
N LYS A 85 -1.71 -0.14 10.93
CA LYS A 85 -2.95 0.15 11.66
C LYS A 85 -3.38 1.59 11.41
N GLY A 86 -4.64 1.78 11.04
CA GLY A 86 -5.19 3.05 10.61
C GLY A 86 -5.46 3.13 9.10
N LEU A 87 -4.87 2.21 8.31
CA LEU A 87 -5.05 2.19 6.85
C LEU A 87 -6.07 1.13 6.39
N GLU A 88 -6.95 0.69 7.29
CA GLU A 88 -7.88 -0.42 7.02
C GLU A 88 -8.85 -0.15 5.86
N SER A 89 -9.12 1.12 5.53
CA SER A 89 -10.01 1.48 4.43
C SER A 89 -9.29 1.70 3.10
N LEU A 90 -7.95 1.74 3.10
CA LEU A 90 -7.17 2.05 1.90
C LEU A 90 -7.28 0.90 0.90
N GLN A 91 -7.81 1.21 -0.30
CA GLN A 91 -8.08 0.23 -1.35
C GLN A 91 -7.14 0.37 -2.53
N ASN A 92 -6.79 1.59 -2.91
CA ASN A 92 -6.03 1.87 -4.13
C ASN A 92 -4.95 2.92 -3.91
N ILE A 93 -3.77 2.63 -4.42
CA ILE A 93 -2.67 3.59 -4.60
C ILE A 93 -2.37 3.61 -6.10
N GLY A 94 -2.64 4.74 -6.76
CA GLY A 94 -2.47 4.85 -8.22
C GLY A 94 -1.03 5.00 -8.67
N GLY A 95 -0.15 5.45 -7.80
CA GLY A 95 1.28 5.61 -8.06
C GLY A 95 2.13 4.60 -7.33
N ASN A 96 3.30 5.03 -6.88
CA ASN A 96 4.21 4.22 -6.10
C ASN A 96 3.76 4.13 -4.64
N ALA A 97 3.92 2.96 -4.03
CA ALA A 97 3.64 2.73 -2.62
C ALA A 97 4.96 2.60 -1.87
N TYR A 98 5.29 3.61 -1.07
CA TYR A 98 6.53 3.67 -0.30
C TYR A 98 6.26 3.30 1.15
N PHE A 99 6.65 2.08 1.53
CA PHE A 99 6.53 1.54 2.88
C PHE A 99 7.86 0.98 3.35
N TYR A 100 8.92 1.80 3.29
CA TYR A 100 10.29 1.33 3.55
C TYR A 100 10.50 0.77 4.95
N SER A 101 9.83 1.33 5.95
CA SER A 101 10.01 0.92 7.35
C SER A 101 8.99 -0.11 7.83
N LEU A 102 8.01 -0.47 7.00
CA LEU A 102 6.91 -1.33 7.40
C LEU A 102 7.41 -2.74 7.72
N ILE A 103 7.12 -3.22 8.92
CA ILE A 103 7.49 -4.54 9.43
C ILE A 103 6.31 -5.50 9.33
N SER A 104 5.10 -5.00 9.61
CA SER A 104 3.84 -5.74 9.56
C SER A 104 2.85 -5.01 8.67
N ALA A 105 2.16 -5.75 7.81
CA ALA A 105 1.14 -5.20 6.93
C ALA A 105 -0.27 -5.26 7.54
N GLU A 106 -0.42 -5.69 8.78
CA GLU A 106 -1.70 -5.66 9.47
C GLU A 106 -2.24 -4.24 9.49
N GLY A 107 -3.46 -4.07 8.99
CA GLY A 107 -4.06 -2.75 8.76
C GLY A 107 -4.21 -2.42 7.27
N LEU A 108 -3.54 -3.13 6.36
CA LEU A 108 -3.70 -2.94 4.90
C LEU A 108 -4.71 -3.94 4.30
N ASP A 109 -5.63 -4.40 5.10
CA ASP A 109 -6.54 -5.52 4.74
C ASP A 109 -7.43 -5.24 3.53
N SER A 110 -7.66 -3.98 3.19
CA SER A 110 -8.50 -3.58 2.05
C SER A 110 -7.70 -3.21 0.79
N LEU A 111 -6.38 -3.15 0.89
CA LEU A 111 -5.55 -2.72 -0.25
C LEU A 111 -5.60 -3.78 -1.36
N GLN A 112 -6.06 -3.35 -2.55
CA GLN A 112 -6.28 -4.24 -3.69
C GLN A 112 -5.30 -3.97 -4.83
N HIS A 113 -4.91 -2.72 -5.05
CA HIS A 113 -4.20 -2.31 -6.24
C HIS A 113 -3.14 -1.25 -5.96
N ILE A 114 -1.95 -1.46 -6.49
CA ILE A 114 -0.85 -0.49 -6.54
C ILE A 114 -0.52 -0.26 -8.01
N GLY A 115 -0.69 0.98 -8.48
CA GLY A 115 -0.62 1.30 -9.90
C GLY A 115 0.78 1.45 -10.47
N LYS A 116 1.79 1.57 -9.62
CA LYS A 116 3.20 1.60 -10.02
C LYS A 116 3.99 0.65 -9.13
N ASN A 117 5.11 1.10 -8.56
CA ASN A 117 5.99 0.23 -7.80
C ASN A 117 5.57 0.09 -6.35
N ALA A 118 5.77 -1.08 -5.78
CA ALA A 118 5.49 -1.38 -4.38
C ALA A 118 6.80 -1.65 -3.64
N TYR A 119 7.09 -0.85 -2.61
CA TYR A 119 8.33 -0.94 -1.83
C TYR A 119 8.01 -1.40 -0.41
N PHE A 120 8.25 -2.69 -0.14
CA PHE A 120 8.08 -3.32 1.17
C PHE A 120 9.36 -4.07 1.58
N PRO A 121 10.54 -3.41 1.59
CA PRO A 121 11.81 -4.14 1.75
C PRO A 121 12.00 -4.75 3.14
N ASN A 122 11.36 -4.21 4.18
CA ASN A 122 11.53 -4.65 5.56
C ASN A 122 10.36 -5.46 6.09
N LEU A 123 9.36 -5.73 5.25
CA LEU A 123 8.17 -6.49 5.64
C LEU A 123 8.57 -7.94 5.96
N LEU A 124 8.32 -8.38 7.20
CA LEU A 124 8.73 -9.70 7.66
C LEU A 124 7.73 -10.79 7.29
N ASN A 125 6.45 -10.44 7.23
CA ASN A 125 5.40 -11.30 6.70
C ASN A 125 4.34 -10.42 6.02
N ALA A 126 3.55 -11.00 5.14
CA ALA A 126 2.56 -10.27 4.35
C ALA A 126 1.13 -10.41 4.89
N ILE A 127 0.96 -10.89 6.10
CA ILE A 127 -0.35 -10.93 6.76
C ILE A 127 -0.86 -9.49 6.85
N GLY A 128 -2.07 -9.26 6.34
CA GLY A 128 -2.64 -7.92 6.19
C GLY A 128 -2.71 -7.48 4.72
N LEU A 129 -1.97 -8.13 3.81
CA LEU A 129 -2.09 -7.88 2.36
C LEU A 129 -3.05 -8.86 1.68
N ASP A 130 -3.98 -9.42 2.43
CA ASP A 130 -4.86 -10.49 1.97
C ASP A 130 -5.79 -10.11 0.83
N SER A 131 -6.01 -8.82 0.60
CA SER A 131 -6.83 -8.31 -0.51
C SER A 131 -6.03 -7.86 -1.72
N LEU A 132 -4.71 -7.80 -1.61
CA LEU A 132 -3.84 -7.29 -2.68
C LEU A 132 -3.89 -8.23 -3.89
N GLN A 133 -4.26 -7.68 -5.06
CA GLN A 133 -4.46 -8.45 -6.29
C GLN A 133 -3.44 -8.10 -7.37
N ILE A 134 -3.15 -6.82 -7.56
CA ILE A 134 -2.33 -6.36 -8.70
C ILE A 134 -1.36 -5.27 -8.26
N ILE A 135 -0.10 -5.45 -8.64
CA ILE A 135 0.93 -4.41 -8.63
C ILE A 135 1.34 -4.23 -10.09
N ASP A 136 1.05 -3.05 -10.67
CA ASP A 136 1.32 -2.82 -12.10
C ASP A 136 2.82 -2.63 -12.40
N GLY A 137 3.58 -2.13 -11.45
CA GLY A 137 5.01 -1.93 -11.58
C GLY A 137 5.83 -3.07 -10.98
N ALA A 138 6.98 -2.73 -10.46
CA ALA A 138 7.89 -3.63 -9.75
C ALA A 138 7.50 -3.75 -8.27
N ALA A 139 7.93 -4.83 -7.62
CA ALA A 139 7.70 -5.04 -6.20
C ALA A 139 8.97 -5.47 -5.48
N THR A 140 9.22 -4.90 -4.32
CA THR A 140 10.35 -5.22 -3.46
C THR A 140 9.85 -5.85 -2.18
N PHE A 141 10.17 -7.13 -1.96
CA PHE A 141 9.82 -7.92 -0.78
C PHE A 141 11.05 -8.64 -0.24
N PHE A 142 12.14 -7.92 -0.02
CA PHE A 142 13.44 -8.51 0.33
C PHE A 142 13.41 -9.39 1.58
N SER A 143 12.66 -9.00 2.60
CA SER A 143 12.70 -9.65 3.91
C SER A 143 11.68 -10.77 4.07
N LEU A 144 10.77 -10.96 3.12
CA LEU A 144 9.76 -12.01 3.18
C LEU A 144 10.39 -13.39 3.03
N LYS A 145 10.11 -14.28 3.97
CA LYS A 145 10.49 -15.70 3.90
C LYS A 145 9.34 -16.59 3.47
N SER A 146 8.11 -16.18 3.79
CA SER A 146 6.88 -16.90 3.47
C SER A 146 5.94 -16.00 2.68
N SER A 147 5.18 -16.59 1.78
CA SER A 147 4.13 -15.91 1.00
C SER A 147 2.79 -15.80 1.72
N LEU A 148 2.72 -16.20 2.99
CA LEU A 148 1.50 -16.10 3.78
C LEU A 148 1.00 -14.65 3.78
N GLY A 149 -0.29 -14.46 3.43
CA GLY A 149 -0.90 -13.14 3.27
C GLY A 149 -1.01 -12.67 1.82
N LEU A 150 -0.41 -13.36 0.85
CA LEU A 150 -0.44 -12.98 -0.57
C LEU A 150 -1.33 -13.91 -1.42
N SER A 151 -2.33 -14.53 -0.82
CA SER A 151 -3.14 -15.55 -1.50
C SER A 151 -3.99 -15.01 -2.67
N LYS A 152 -4.30 -13.72 -2.69
CA LYS A 152 -5.10 -13.08 -3.75
C LYS A 152 -4.25 -12.38 -4.81
N LEU A 153 -2.94 -12.29 -4.60
CA LEU A 153 -2.04 -11.62 -5.55
C LEU A 153 -2.03 -12.40 -6.87
N GLN A 154 -2.40 -11.71 -7.97
CA GLN A 154 -2.56 -12.29 -9.30
C GLN A 154 -1.42 -11.91 -10.24
N LYS A 155 -0.95 -10.66 -10.14
CA LYS A 155 -0.01 -10.11 -11.11
C LYS A 155 0.92 -9.06 -10.49
N ILE A 156 2.18 -9.15 -10.86
CA ILE A 156 3.17 -8.09 -10.70
C ILE A 156 3.70 -7.78 -12.10
N GLY A 157 3.45 -6.56 -12.60
CA GLY A 157 3.70 -6.21 -14.01
C GLY A 157 5.16 -6.17 -14.42
N GLU A 158 6.05 -5.88 -13.46
CA GLU A 158 7.48 -5.77 -13.72
C GLU A 158 8.26 -6.72 -12.82
N THR A 159 9.50 -6.39 -12.49
CA THR A 159 10.38 -7.25 -11.67
C THR A 159 9.86 -7.34 -10.24
N VAL A 160 9.88 -8.54 -9.67
CA VAL A 160 9.67 -8.75 -8.25
C VAL A 160 10.93 -9.30 -7.59
N LEU A 161 11.29 -8.70 -6.46
CA LEU A 161 12.44 -9.10 -5.65
C LEU A 161 11.95 -9.81 -4.39
N PHE A 162 12.03 -11.14 -4.41
CA PHE A 162 11.73 -12.02 -3.29
C PHE A 162 13.03 -12.71 -2.82
N ASP A 163 14.03 -11.93 -2.46
CA ASP A 163 15.39 -12.44 -2.24
C ASP A 163 15.49 -13.52 -1.17
N ASN A 164 14.64 -13.46 -0.14
CA ASN A 164 14.67 -14.40 0.98
C ASN A 164 13.47 -15.34 1.02
N LEU A 165 12.59 -15.31 0.02
CA LEU A 165 11.40 -16.14 -0.01
C LEU A 165 11.76 -17.60 -0.30
N THR A 166 11.46 -18.48 0.63
CA THR A 166 11.67 -19.92 0.49
C THR A 166 10.37 -20.72 0.49
N ASP A 167 9.28 -20.09 0.92
CA ASP A 167 7.94 -20.71 0.91
C ASP A 167 6.98 -19.84 0.10
N ALA A 168 6.74 -20.25 -1.14
CA ALA A 168 5.81 -19.61 -2.07
C ALA A 168 4.44 -20.30 -2.13
N SER A 169 4.17 -21.21 -1.20
CA SER A 169 2.97 -22.08 -1.23
C SER A 169 1.65 -21.30 -1.14
N GLU A 170 1.66 -20.11 -0.57
CA GLU A 170 0.45 -19.29 -0.42
C GLU A 170 0.20 -18.35 -1.61
N LEU A 171 1.08 -18.33 -2.62
CA LEU A 171 0.87 -17.57 -3.86
C LEU A 171 -0.09 -18.32 -4.79
N LYS A 172 -1.28 -18.60 -4.30
CA LYS A 172 -2.28 -19.49 -4.94
C LYS A 172 -2.93 -18.87 -6.17
N SER A 173 -2.94 -17.55 -6.27
CA SER A 173 -3.58 -16.81 -7.36
C SER A 173 -2.58 -16.19 -8.34
N LEU A 174 -1.29 -16.25 -8.05
CA LEU A 174 -0.28 -15.57 -8.86
C LEU A 174 -0.15 -16.25 -10.22
N GLN A 175 -0.43 -15.50 -11.29
CA GLN A 175 -0.43 -15.99 -12.67
C GLN A 175 0.76 -15.46 -13.47
N SER A 176 1.23 -14.24 -13.15
CA SER A 176 2.33 -13.63 -13.91
C SER A 176 3.12 -12.64 -13.09
N VAL A 177 4.40 -12.59 -13.36
CA VAL A 177 5.31 -11.51 -12.95
C VAL A 177 6.10 -11.09 -14.20
N GLY A 178 6.57 -9.85 -14.23
CA GLY A 178 7.42 -9.39 -15.33
C GLY A 178 8.75 -10.11 -15.35
N ASN A 179 9.36 -10.26 -14.18
CA ASN A 179 10.62 -10.99 -14.03
C ASN A 179 10.83 -11.36 -12.55
N THR A 180 11.41 -12.53 -12.32
CA THR A 180 11.88 -12.94 -10.99
C THR A 180 13.01 -13.94 -11.10
N THR A 181 13.98 -13.87 -10.19
CA THR A 181 15.04 -14.86 -10.05
C THR A 181 14.69 -15.94 -9.04
N ASN A 182 13.56 -15.81 -8.32
CA ASN A 182 13.15 -16.74 -7.27
C ASN A 182 12.54 -18.01 -7.90
N GLN A 183 13.24 -19.14 -7.72
CA GLN A 183 12.81 -20.42 -8.30
C GLN A 183 11.49 -20.94 -7.73
N TYR A 184 11.20 -20.66 -6.47
CA TYR A 184 9.94 -21.09 -5.82
C TYR A 184 8.74 -20.36 -6.43
N VAL A 185 8.90 -19.06 -6.70
CA VAL A 185 7.88 -18.23 -7.35
C VAL A 185 7.65 -18.71 -8.78
N GLN A 186 8.71 -18.97 -9.54
CA GLN A 186 8.62 -19.48 -10.92
C GLN A 186 7.82 -20.78 -10.97
N LYS A 187 8.09 -21.72 -10.06
CA LYS A 187 7.38 -23.00 -9.99
C LYS A 187 5.90 -22.83 -9.66
N VAL A 188 5.58 -21.94 -8.74
CA VAL A 188 4.19 -21.66 -8.35
C VAL A 188 3.40 -21.07 -9.53
N ILE A 189 3.98 -20.15 -10.28
CA ILE A 189 3.34 -19.56 -11.46
C ILE A 189 3.04 -20.63 -12.49
N GLU A 190 3.99 -21.52 -12.78
CA GLU A 190 3.80 -22.64 -13.69
C GLU A 190 2.65 -23.54 -13.25
N LYS A 191 2.64 -23.90 -11.95
CA LYS A 191 1.59 -24.74 -11.37
C LYS A 191 0.22 -24.08 -11.46
N ASN A 192 0.11 -22.80 -11.12
CA ASN A 192 -1.14 -22.04 -11.16
C ASN A 192 -1.69 -21.98 -12.59
N ASN A 193 -0.83 -21.77 -13.58
CA ASN A 193 -1.22 -21.69 -14.99
C ASN A 193 -1.66 -23.05 -15.55
N GLN A 194 -1.01 -24.13 -15.15
CA GLN A 194 -1.41 -25.49 -15.52
C GLN A 194 -2.79 -25.84 -14.96
N THR A 195 -3.06 -25.47 -13.71
CA THR A 195 -4.35 -25.70 -13.07
C THR A 195 -5.46 -24.94 -13.80
N ASN A 196 -5.21 -23.68 -14.21
CA ASN A 196 -6.16 -22.88 -14.95
C ASN A 196 -6.47 -23.50 -16.34
N ILE A 197 -5.46 -23.99 -17.05
CA ILE A 197 -5.63 -24.68 -18.34
C ILE A 197 -6.52 -25.92 -18.15
N LYS A 198 -6.29 -26.72 -17.12
CA LYS A 198 -7.08 -27.94 -16.84
C LYS A 198 -8.55 -27.63 -16.56
N HIS A 199 -8.86 -26.51 -15.95
CA HIS A 199 -10.23 -26.10 -15.63
C HIS A 199 -10.99 -25.55 -16.85
N HIS A 200 -10.29 -25.15 -17.92
CA HIS A 200 -10.89 -24.64 -19.15
C HIS A 200 -11.06 -25.72 -20.23
N HIS A 201 -10.57 -26.94 -19.97
CA HIS A 201 -10.74 -28.11 -20.84
C HIS A 201 -11.67 -29.12 -20.18
#